data_50c7a176c6b1baa448a22365159a549a
#
_entry.id   50c7a176c6b1baa448a22365159a549a
#
_cell.length_a   1.000
_cell.length_b   1.000
_cell.length_c   1.000
_cell.angle_alpha   90.00
_cell.angle_beta   90.00
_cell.angle_gamma   90.00
#
_symmetry.space_group_name_H-M   'P 1'
#
loop_
_entity.id
_entity.type
_entity.pdbx_description
1 polymer ?
#
loop_
_entity_poly.entity_id
_entity_poly.type
_entity_poly.pdbx_seq_one_letter_code
_entity_poly.pdbx_strand_id
1 'polypeptide(L)'
;MILRGENMAEQSGKTAIMKIAQEINALSGSFTPYVIFSDWVKMCAISISNALEIQKNKVWEKRERAYLDIASKYTPEQLRKFSELSAMLVELYETTGPYDALGEIYMISGCGNKGTGQFFTPYHLSYLTANLAVDKIKSGEKIIINEPSCGGGGMILAVAKKINEAGGNAQMQMDIVAQDLDWNSVYMTYIQLSLNGLSAVCIQGDSLQNARVPKENILETPRRRGALI
;
A
#
# COMPACT_ATOMS: atom_id res chain seq x y z
N MET A 1 -22.16 -13.85 -17.91
CA MET A 1 -21.86 -14.32 -16.54
C MET A 1 -20.66 -13.61 -15.92
N ILE A 2 -19.57 -13.35 -16.68
CA ILE A 2 -18.36 -12.65 -16.25
C ILE A 2 -18.67 -11.21 -15.76
N LEU A 3 -19.38 -10.39 -16.52
CA LEU A 3 -19.72 -9.00 -16.16
C LEU A 3 -20.54 -8.84 -14.85
N ARG A 4 -21.29 -9.87 -14.43
CA ARG A 4 -22.01 -9.84 -13.14
C ARG A 4 -21.09 -10.12 -11.95
N GLY A 5 -20.07 -10.97 -12.13
CA GLY A 5 -19.10 -11.26 -11.08
C GLY A 5 -18.17 -10.07 -10.80
N GLU A 6 -17.69 -9.40 -11.84
CA GLU A 6 -16.86 -8.19 -11.73
C GLU A 6 -17.60 -7.04 -11.03
N ASN A 7 -18.86 -6.81 -11.36
CA ASN A 7 -19.69 -5.81 -10.68
C ASN A 7 -19.92 -6.13 -9.19
N MET A 8 -20.05 -7.40 -8.82
CA MET A 8 -20.22 -7.80 -7.42
C MET A 8 -18.94 -7.64 -6.62
N ALA A 9 -17.78 -7.99 -7.17
CA ALA A 9 -16.47 -7.83 -6.53
C ALA A 9 -16.14 -6.34 -6.32
N GLU A 10 -16.38 -5.49 -7.31
CA GLU A 10 -16.17 -4.05 -7.20
C GLU A 10 -17.09 -3.42 -6.14
N GLN A 11 -18.34 -3.82 -6.08
CA GLN A 11 -19.31 -3.33 -5.08
C GLN A 11 -18.95 -3.80 -3.67
N SER A 12 -18.49 -5.04 -3.52
CA SER A 12 -17.97 -5.58 -2.26
C SER A 12 -16.73 -4.81 -1.79
N GLY A 13 -15.80 -4.52 -2.72
CA GLY A 13 -14.59 -3.75 -2.43
C GLY A 13 -14.90 -2.33 -1.93
N LYS A 14 -15.81 -1.61 -2.60
CA LYS A 14 -16.26 -0.28 -2.16
C LYS A 14 -16.90 -0.31 -0.78
N THR A 15 -17.70 -1.34 -0.48
CA THR A 15 -18.32 -1.52 0.83
C THR A 15 -17.27 -1.74 1.92
N ALA A 16 -16.23 -2.56 1.66
CA ALA A 16 -15.14 -2.82 2.59
C ALA A 16 -14.32 -1.53 2.85
N ILE A 17 -13.99 -0.78 1.81
CA ILE A 17 -13.29 0.52 1.90
C ILE A 17 -14.07 1.51 2.79
N MET A 18 -15.37 1.65 2.54
CA MET A 18 -16.24 2.52 3.34
C MET A 18 -16.27 2.09 4.80
N LYS A 19 -16.33 0.79 5.07
CA LYS A 19 -16.33 0.25 6.43
C LYS A 19 -15.00 0.53 7.15
N ILE A 20 -13.86 0.30 6.49
CA ILE A 20 -12.54 0.62 7.06
C ILE A 20 -12.45 2.12 7.40
N ALA A 21 -12.88 3.00 6.49
CA ALA A 21 -12.87 4.44 6.72
C ALA A 21 -13.78 4.85 7.89
N GLN A 22 -14.95 4.22 8.05
CA GLN A 22 -15.85 4.44 9.18
C GLN A 22 -15.22 4.00 10.51
N GLU A 23 -14.55 2.84 10.55
CA GLU A 23 -13.86 2.36 11.75
C GLU A 23 -12.70 3.29 12.15
N ILE A 24 -11.92 3.80 11.17
CA ILE A 24 -10.88 4.81 11.43
C ILE A 24 -11.48 6.07 12.05
N ASN A 25 -12.60 6.57 11.51
CA ASN A 25 -13.29 7.73 12.05
C ASN A 25 -13.89 7.45 13.45
N ALA A 26 -14.38 6.24 13.71
CA ALA A 26 -14.92 5.84 15.01
C ALA A 26 -13.82 5.73 16.09
N LEU A 27 -12.59 5.39 15.70
CA LEU A 27 -11.42 5.40 16.60
C LEU A 27 -10.95 6.82 16.94
N SER A 28 -11.32 7.83 16.14
CA SER A 28 -10.96 9.20 16.40
C SER A 28 -11.70 9.76 17.62
N GLY A 29 -10.95 9.89 18.70
CA GLY A 29 -11.40 10.53 19.94
C GLY A 29 -10.37 11.56 20.36
N SER A 30 -9.28 11.10 20.98
CA SER A 30 -8.14 11.96 21.33
C SER A 30 -7.23 12.26 20.13
N PHE A 31 -7.37 11.54 19.03
CA PHE A 31 -6.56 11.67 17.82
C PHE A 31 -7.43 11.99 16.60
N THR A 32 -6.87 12.68 15.62
CA THR A 32 -7.54 12.92 14.33
C THR A 32 -7.57 11.66 13.48
N PRO A 33 -8.51 11.49 12.52
CA PRO A 33 -8.50 10.38 11.58
C PRO A 33 -7.16 10.22 10.87
N TYR A 34 -6.50 11.31 10.52
CA TYR A 34 -5.16 11.31 9.93
C TYR A 34 -4.11 10.63 10.83
N VAL A 35 -4.08 10.94 12.12
CA VAL A 35 -3.15 10.32 13.08
C VAL A 35 -3.43 8.83 13.21
N ILE A 36 -4.72 8.44 13.36
CA ILE A 36 -5.13 7.04 13.45
C ILE A 36 -4.71 6.27 12.19
N PHE A 37 -5.01 6.80 11.01
CA PHE A 37 -4.63 6.20 9.74
C PHE A 37 -3.11 6.05 9.62
N SER A 38 -2.36 7.13 9.88
CA SER A 38 -0.90 7.14 9.76
C SER A 38 -0.24 6.15 10.72
N ASP A 39 -0.69 6.11 11.98
CA ASP A 39 -0.17 5.19 12.99
C ASP A 39 -0.51 3.73 12.61
N TRP A 40 -1.74 3.42 12.17
CA TRP A 40 -2.14 2.10 11.69
C TRP A 40 -1.29 1.63 10.50
N VAL A 41 -1.19 2.45 9.46
CA VAL A 41 -0.42 2.15 8.24
C VAL A 41 1.06 1.93 8.56
N LYS A 42 1.65 2.79 9.40
CA LYS A 42 3.04 2.63 9.83
C LYS A 42 3.25 1.35 10.62
N MET A 43 2.37 1.02 11.57
CA MET A 43 2.45 -0.22 12.34
C MET A 43 2.34 -1.45 11.43
N CYS A 44 1.41 -1.45 10.48
CA CYS A 44 1.25 -2.52 9.50
C CYS A 44 2.52 -2.72 8.65
N ALA A 45 3.08 -1.64 8.11
CA ALA A 45 4.31 -1.69 7.32
C ALA A 45 5.50 -2.22 8.13
N ILE A 46 5.66 -1.77 9.38
CA ILE A 46 6.71 -2.27 10.28
C ILE A 46 6.52 -3.76 10.56
N SER A 47 5.30 -4.21 10.83
CA SER A 47 4.99 -5.62 11.10
C SER A 47 5.40 -6.50 9.93
N ILE A 48 5.01 -6.15 8.69
CA ILE A 48 5.39 -6.89 7.49
C ILE A 48 6.92 -6.88 7.34
N SER A 49 7.56 -5.72 7.42
CA SER A 49 9.00 -5.56 7.20
C SER A 49 9.84 -6.28 8.25
N ASN A 50 9.48 -6.18 9.54
CA ASN A 50 10.21 -6.82 10.63
C ASN A 50 10.04 -8.35 10.63
N ALA A 51 8.91 -8.87 10.14
CA ALA A 51 8.71 -10.31 9.99
C ALA A 51 9.66 -10.94 8.95
N LEU A 52 10.18 -10.15 8.00
CA LEU A 52 11.12 -10.61 6.98
C LEU A 52 12.59 -10.58 7.43
N GLU A 53 12.89 -9.95 8.56
CA GLU A 53 14.26 -9.85 9.08
C GLU A 53 14.58 -11.03 10.00
N ILE A 54 15.35 -12.01 9.48
CA ILE A 54 15.80 -13.18 10.25
C ILE A 54 16.72 -12.74 11.39
N GLN A 55 17.58 -11.74 11.15
CA GLN A 55 18.48 -11.18 12.15
C GLN A 55 17.95 -9.82 12.61
N LYS A 56 17.76 -9.67 13.92
CA LYS A 56 17.35 -8.40 14.55
C LYS A 56 18.50 -7.39 14.54
N ASN A 57 18.70 -6.76 13.36
CA ASN A 57 19.73 -5.75 13.17
C ASN A 57 19.28 -4.36 13.67
N LYS A 58 20.16 -3.35 13.60
CA LYS A 58 19.85 -1.97 14.05
C LYS A 58 18.65 -1.35 13.35
N VAL A 59 18.38 -1.71 12.09
CA VAL A 59 17.21 -1.21 11.35
C VAL A 59 15.94 -1.84 11.91
N TRP A 60 15.98 -3.16 12.17
CA TRP A 60 14.90 -3.88 12.85
C TRP A 60 14.58 -3.27 14.22
N GLU A 61 15.60 -3.05 15.05
CA GLU A 61 15.44 -2.46 16.39
C GLU A 61 14.83 -1.06 16.35
N LYS A 62 15.24 -0.23 15.37
CA LYS A 62 14.69 1.12 15.18
C LYS A 62 13.21 1.07 14.80
N ARG A 63 12.84 0.15 13.90
CA ARG A 63 11.44 -0.06 13.48
C ARG A 63 10.60 -0.61 14.63
N GLU A 64 11.10 -1.60 15.36
CA GLU A 64 10.40 -2.18 16.50
C GLU A 64 10.14 -1.13 17.59
N ARG A 65 11.12 -0.29 17.88
CA ARG A 65 10.96 0.81 18.83
C ARG A 65 9.88 1.78 18.38
N ALA A 66 9.88 2.17 17.10
CA ALA A 66 8.85 3.04 16.53
C ALA A 66 7.45 2.39 16.58
N TYR A 67 7.35 1.07 16.41
CA TYR A 67 6.10 0.32 16.57
C TYR A 67 5.60 0.39 18.02
N LEU A 68 6.48 0.12 19.00
CA LEU A 68 6.14 0.13 20.42
C LEU A 68 5.77 1.54 20.90
N ASP A 69 6.45 2.58 20.41
CA ASP A 69 6.14 3.98 20.71
C ASP A 69 4.73 4.36 20.23
N ILE A 70 4.31 3.86 19.05
CA ILE A 70 2.95 4.05 18.57
C ILE A 70 1.97 3.23 19.43
N ALA A 71 2.25 1.95 19.66
CA ALA A 71 1.37 1.07 20.41
C ALA A 71 1.07 1.61 21.84
N SER A 72 2.07 2.27 22.46
CA SER A 72 1.89 2.87 23.79
C SER A 72 0.86 4.00 23.87
N LYS A 73 0.47 4.59 22.74
CA LYS A 73 -0.55 5.66 22.66
C LYS A 73 -1.99 5.12 22.74
N TYR A 74 -2.17 3.82 22.48
CA TYR A 74 -3.47 3.20 22.26
C TYR A 74 -3.80 2.17 23.32
N THR A 75 -5.09 2.01 23.62
CA THR A 75 -5.56 0.92 24.48
C THR A 75 -5.46 -0.43 23.76
N PRO A 76 -5.42 -1.55 24.51
CA PRO A 76 -5.42 -2.89 23.90
C PRO A 76 -6.61 -3.12 22.94
N GLU A 77 -7.76 -2.51 23.24
CA GLU A 77 -8.94 -2.61 22.38
C GLU A 77 -8.76 -1.85 21.06
N GLN A 78 -8.17 -0.65 21.10
CA GLN A 78 -7.85 0.12 19.89
C GLN A 78 -6.80 -0.60 19.04
N LEU A 79 -5.78 -1.21 19.65
CA LEU A 79 -4.77 -2.01 18.94
C LEU A 79 -5.40 -3.26 18.29
N ARG A 80 -6.36 -3.90 18.94
CA ARG A 80 -7.13 -4.98 18.32
C ARG A 80 -7.88 -4.50 17.09
N LYS A 81 -8.47 -3.29 17.13
CA LYS A 81 -9.11 -2.67 15.96
C LYS A 81 -8.12 -2.46 14.80
N PHE A 82 -6.88 -2.05 15.05
CA PHE A 82 -5.86 -1.96 14.01
C PHE A 82 -5.60 -3.32 13.33
N SER A 83 -5.61 -4.41 14.11
CA SER A 83 -5.49 -5.76 13.54
C SER A 83 -6.72 -6.16 12.71
N GLU A 84 -7.93 -5.81 13.16
CA GLU A 84 -9.17 -6.02 12.42
C GLU A 84 -9.18 -5.24 11.09
N LEU A 85 -8.73 -3.97 11.08
CA LEU A 85 -8.57 -3.18 9.87
C LEU A 85 -7.61 -3.81 8.88
N SER A 86 -6.50 -4.37 9.39
CA SER A 86 -5.51 -5.06 8.54
C SER A 86 -6.09 -6.33 7.93
N ALA A 87 -6.86 -7.11 8.70
CA ALA A 87 -7.56 -8.29 8.18
C ALA A 87 -8.58 -7.94 7.09
N MET A 88 -9.37 -6.88 7.30
CA MET A 88 -10.32 -6.39 6.30
C MET A 88 -9.62 -5.95 5.01
N LEU A 89 -8.43 -5.35 5.11
CA LEU A 89 -7.63 -4.97 3.95
C LEU A 89 -7.13 -6.19 3.17
N VAL A 90 -6.72 -7.26 3.86
CA VAL A 90 -6.33 -8.53 3.23
C VAL A 90 -7.52 -9.14 2.48
N GLU A 91 -8.67 -9.30 3.13
CA GLU A 91 -9.91 -9.82 2.51
C GLU A 91 -10.32 -9.02 1.27
N LEU A 92 -10.13 -7.69 1.31
CA LEU A 92 -10.41 -6.82 0.18
C LEU A 92 -9.55 -7.21 -1.02
N TYR A 93 -8.22 -7.37 -0.84
CA TYR A 93 -7.34 -7.73 -1.95
C TYR A 93 -7.54 -9.16 -2.46
N GLU A 94 -7.91 -10.10 -1.60
CA GLU A 94 -8.32 -11.45 -2.02
C GLU A 94 -9.53 -11.42 -2.96
N THR A 95 -10.43 -10.46 -2.76
CA THR A 95 -11.67 -10.32 -3.53
C THR A 95 -11.48 -9.48 -4.80
N THR A 96 -10.74 -8.37 -4.71
CA THR A 96 -10.65 -7.36 -5.80
C THR A 96 -9.38 -7.48 -6.63
N GLY A 97 -8.34 -8.15 -6.11
CA GLY A 97 -6.98 -8.09 -6.65
C GLY A 97 -6.36 -6.70 -6.50
N PRO A 98 -5.39 -6.34 -7.38
CA PRO A 98 -4.68 -5.07 -7.30
C PRO A 98 -5.63 -3.87 -7.45
N TYR A 99 -5.65 -3.02 -6.44
CA TYR A 99 -6.49 -1.83 -6.34
C TYR A 99 -5.91 -0.83 -5.34
N ASP A 100 -6.10 0.49 -5.52
CA ASP A 100 -5.61 1.50 -4.57
C ASP A 100 -6.57 1.70 -3.39
N ALA A 101 -6.70 0.67 -2.57
CA ALA A 101 -7.60 0.69 -1.42
C ALA A 101 -7.17 1.71 -0.36
N LEU A 102 -5.87 1.76 -0.02
CA LEU A 102 -5.38 2.68 1.01
C LEU A 102 -5.47 4.14 0.57
N GLY A 103 -5.25 4.44 -0.73
CA GLY A 103 -5.45 5.78 -1.26
C GLY A 103 -6.92 6.22 -1.16
N GLU A 104 -7.87 5.36 -1.49
CA GLU A 104 -9.30 5.67 -1.32
C GLU A 104 -9.70 5.81 0.16
N ILE A 105 -9.26 4.89 1.03
CA ILE A 105 -9.52 4.97 2.47
C ILE A 105 -8.99 6.30 3.03
N TYR A 106 -7.77 6.69 2.66
CA TYR A 106 -7.17 7.96 3.06
C TYR A 106 -8.04 9.17 2.69
N MET A 107 -8.51 9.20 1.45
CA MET A 107 -9.35 10.30 0.94
C MET A 107 -10.74 10.33 1.62
N ILE A 108 -11.40 9.17 1.75
CA ILE A 108 -12.75 9.05 2.35
C ILE A 108 -12.72 9.35 3.85
N SER A 109 -11.68 8.93 4.57
CA SER A 109 -11.52 9.20 6.01
C SER A 109 -11.26 10.68 6.32
N GLY A 110 -11.15 11.54 5.31
CA GLY A 110 -10.83 12.95 5.50
C GLY A 110 -9.38 13.21 5.92
N CYS A 111 -8.50 12.24 5.70
CA CYS A 111 -7.06 12.35 5.98
C CYS A 111 -6.36 13.30 5.01
N GLY A 112 -6.91 13.50 3.81
CA GLY A 112 -6.44 14.47 2.83
C GLY A 112 -6.66 15.90 3.36
N ASN A 113 -5.60 16.53 3.85
CA ASN A 113 -5.68 17.88 4.40
C ASN A 113 -5.33 18.91 3.34
N LYS A 114 -6.17 19.95 3.21
CA LYS A 114 -5.87 21.13 2.36
C LYS A 114 -4.55 21.83 2.73
N GLY A 115 -4.06 21.61 3.96
CA GLY A 115 -2.80 22.18 4.44
C GLY A 115 -1.53 21.46 3.96
N THR A 116 -1.59 20.17 3.65
CA THR A 116 -0.44 19.41 3.14
C THR A 116 -0.36 19.36 1.61
N GLY A 117 -1.44 19.75 0.91
CA GLY A 117 -1.51 19.74 -0.54
C GLY A 117 -1.38 18.34 -1.18
N GLN A 118 -1.46 17.29 -0.37
CA GLN A 118 -1.27 15.92 -0.81
C GLN A 118 -2.61 15.34 -1.28
N PHE A 119 -2.74 15.23 -2.60
CA PHE A 119 -3.89 14.61 -3.26
C PHE A 119 -3.40 13.41 -4.04
N PHE A 120 -3.93 12.23 -3.74
CA PHE A 120 -3.66 11.04 -4.54
C PHE A 120 -4.45 11.08 -5.84
N THR A 121 -3.83 10.61 -6.91
CA THR A 121 -4.49 10.49 -8.22
C THR A 121 -5.67 9.53 -8.07
N PRO A 122 -6.91 9.93 -8.42
CA PRO A 122 -8.05 9.02 -8.36
C PRO A 122 -7.78 7.75 -9.16
N TYR A 123 -8.07 6.58 -8.58
CA TYR A 123 -7.68 5.29 -9.14
C TYR A 123 -8.19 5.07 -10.58
N HIS A 124 -9.38 5.58 -10.93
CA HIS A 124 -9.88 5.48 -12.30
C HIS A 124 -9.01 6.20 -13.35
N LEU A 125 -8.32 7.28 -12.97
CA LEU A 125 -7.35 7.95 -13.85
C LEU A 125 -6.07 7.12 -13.99
N SER A 126 -5.57 6.55 -12.90
CA SER A 126 -4.44 5.62 -12.92
C SER A 126 -4.75 4.41 -13.81
N TYR A 127 -5.95 3.86 -13.71
CA TYR A 127 -6.40 2.74 -14.52
C TYR A 127 -6.53 3.08 -16.01
N LEU A 128 -7.04 4.28 -16.34
CA LEU A 128 -7.09 4.75 -17.73
C LEU A 128 -5.68 4.91 -18.31
N THR A 129 -4.75 5.48 -17.56
CA THR A 129 -3.35 5.64 -17.98
C THR A 129 -2.66 4.29 -18.17
N ALA A 130 -2.89 3.33 -17.25
CA ALA A 130 -2.35 1.99 -17.35
C ALA A 130 -2.81 1.26 -18.63
N ASN A 131 -4.04 1.48 -19.11
CA ASN A 131 -4.51 0.92 -20.38
C ASN A 131 -3.58 1.30 -21.55
N LEU A 132 -3.17 2.57 -21.62
CA LEU A 132 -2.30 3.06 -22.71
C LEU A 132 -0.88 2.47 -22.66
N ALA A 133 -0.42 2.08 -21.47
CA ALA A 133 0.90 1.51 -21.26
C ALA A 133 0.92 -0.01 -21.51
N VAL A 134 -0.08 -0.74 -21.02
CA VAL A 134 -0.11 -2.21 -21.00
C VAL A 134 -0.37 -2.81 -22.38
N ASP A 135 -1.11 -2.13 -23.26
CA ASP A 135 -1.37 -2.61 -24.64
C ASP A 135 -0.10 -2.94 -25.44
N LYS A 136 1.05 -2.44 -25.00
CA LYS A 136 2.35 -2.69 -25.63
C LYS A 136 3.15 -3.82 -24.97
N ILE A 137 2.70 -4.32 -23.82
CA ILE A 137 3.41 -5.35 -23.05
C ILE A 137 3.00 -6.73 -23.54
N LYS A 138 3.98 -7.52 -23.98
CA LYS A 138 3.72 -8.90 -24.40
C LYS A 138 3.46 -9.79 -23.19
N SER A 139 2.57 -10.78 -23.37
CA SER A 139 2.31 -11.76 -22.32
C SER A 139 3.61 -12.48 -21.93
N GLY A 140 3.88 -12.55 -20.62
CA GLY A 140 5.10 -13.15 -20.06
C GLY A 140 6.36 -12.28 -20.10
N GLU A 141 6.32 -11.10 -20.73
CA GLU A 141 7.45 -10.16 -20.74
C GLU A 141 7.68 -9.59 -19.34
N LYS A 142 8.94 -9.57 -18.90
CA LYS A 142 9.31 -8.89 -17.65
C LYS A 142 9.42 -7.39 -17.89
N ILE A 143 8.84 -6.64 -16.98
CA ILE A 143 8.85 -5.18 -17.01
C ILE A 143 9.44 -4.62 -15.72
N ILE A 144 10.20 -3.56 -15.85
CA ILE A 144 10.72 -2.78 -14.73
C ILE A 144 9.93 -1.48 -14.66
N ILE A 145 9.37 -1.20 -13.50
CA ILE A 145 8.62 0.03 -13.23
C ILE A 145 9.43 0.88 -12.26
N ASN A 146 9.65 2.14 -12.63
CA ASN A 146 10.19 3.15 -11.74
C ASN A 146 9.15 4.25 -11.55
N GLU A 147 8.65 4.40 -10.32
CA GLU A 147 7.67 5.42 -9.94
C GLU A 147 8.28 6.36 -8.89
N PRO A 148 8.74 7.55 -9.33
CA PRO A 148 9.51 8.46 -8.48
C PRO A 148 8.65 9.31 -7.52
N SER A 149 7.33 9.24 -7.61
CA SER A 149 6.35 9.93 -6.74
C SER A 149 5.13 9.05 -6.55
N CYS A 150 5.34 7.91 -5.87
CA CYS A 150 4.40 6.78 -5.90
C CYS A 150 3.06 7.04 -5.18
N GLY A 151 3.00 8.02 -4.26
CA GLY A 151 1.79 8.24 -3.47
C GLY A 151 1.35 6.96 -2.76
N GLY A 152 0.08 6.58 -2.89
CA GLY A 152 -0.43 5.30 -2.40
C GLY A 152 -0.06 4.08 -3.26
N GLY A 153 0.59 4.26 -4.41
CA GLY A 153 0.92 3.17 -5.34
C GLY A 153 -0.16 2.90 -6.39
N GLY A 154 -1.16 3.78 -6.49
CA GLY A 154 -2.32 3.60 -7.36
C GLY A 154 -1.98 3.35 -8.83
N MET A 155 -0.97 4.03 -9.37
CA MET A 155 -0.51 3.84 -10.75
C MET A 155 0.09 2.44 -10.96
N ILE A 156 0.93 2.00 -10.04
CA ILE A 156 1.57 0.68 -10.07
C ILE A 156 0.51 -0.43 -9.99
N LEU A 157 -0.46 -0.30 -9.07
CA LEU A 157 -1.54 -1.25 -8.90
C LEU A 157 -2.47 -1.32 -10.12
N ALA A 158 -2.71 -0.18 -10.77
CA ALA A 158 -3.47 -0.14 -12.01
C ALA A 158 -2.79 -0.91 -13.14
N VAL A 159 -1.47 -0.78 -13.27
CA VAL A 159 -0.67 -1.57 -14.23
C VAL A 159 -0.74 -3.05 -13.90
N ALA A 160 -0.57 -3.43 -12.62
CA ALA A 160 -0.67 -4.82 -12.18
C ALA A 160 -2.04 -5.44 -12.50
N LYS A 161 -3.12 -4.70 -12.24
CA LYS A 161 -4.48 -5.12 -12.57
C LYS A 161 -4.64 -5.34 -14.07
N LYS A 162 -4.15 -4.42 -14.88
CA LYS A 162 -4.24 -4.52 -16.35
C LYS A 162 -3.47 -5.70 -16.91
N ILE A 163 -2.28 -5.99 -16.40
CA ILE A 163 -1.52 -7.18 -16.78
C ILE A 163 -2.33 -8.46 -16.49
N ASN A 164 -2.92 -8.54 -15.30
CA ASN A 164 -3.73 -9.71 -14.92
C ASN A 164 -4.99 -9.85 -15.79
N GLU A 165 -5.68 -8.75 -16.10
CA GLU A 165 -6.85 -8.74 -16.99
C GLU A 165 -6.50 -9.15 -18.43
N ALA A 166 -5.30 -8.82 -18.89
CA ALA A 166 -4.78 -9.24 -20.20
C ALA A 166 -4.29 -10.71 -20.22
N GLY A 167 -4.52 -11.48 -19.15
CA GLY A 167 -4.11 -12.87 -19.03
C GLY A 167 -2.64 -13.06 -18.67
N GLY A 168 -1.93 -12.00 -18.27
CA GLY A 168 -0.58 -12.06 -17.71
C GLY A 168 -0.59 -12.40 -16.23
N ASN A 169 0.60 -12.32 -15.62
CA ASN A 169 0.79 -12.48 -14.18
C ASN A 169 1.70 -11.36 -13.66
N ALA A 170 1.09 -10.34 -13.07
CA ALA A 170 1.80 -9.17 -12.57
C ALA A 170 2.87 -9.55 -11.51
N GLN A 171 2.60 -10.51 -10.65
CA GLN A 171 3.54 -10.98 -9.63
C GLN A 171 4.83 -11.56 -10.24
N MET A 172 4.74 -12.16 -11.42
CA MET A 172 5.88 -12.77 -12.12
C MET A 172 6.56 -11.81 -13.09
N GLN A 173 5.82 -10.81 -13.60
CA GLN A 173 6.29 -9.94 -14.68
C GLN A 173 6.84 -8.60 -14.18
N MET A 174 6.36 -8.10 -13.03
CA MET A 174 6.73 -6.76 -12.56
C MET A 174 7.89 -6.81 -11.56
N ASP A 175 8.88 -5.95 -11.78
CA ASP A 175 9.91 -5.58 -10.80
C ASP A 175 9.86 -4.05 -10.60
N ILE A 176 9.69 -3.61 -9.37
CA ILE A 176 9.20 -2.27 -9.07
C ILE A 176 10.20 -1.54 -8.17
N VAL A 177 10.49 -0.28 -8.54
CA VAL A 177 11.10 0.72 -7.64
C VAL A 177 10.08 1.85 -7.48
N ALA A 178 9.61 2.05 -6.26
CA ALA A 178 8.65 3.07 -5.90
C ALA A 178 9.28 4.03 -4.88
N GLN A 179 9.20 5.33 -5.11
CA GLN A 179 9.80 6.33 -4.24
C GLN A 179 8.80 7.44 -3.94
N ASP A 180 8.85 8.00 -2.73
CA ASP A 180 8.11 9.19 -2.34
C ASP A 180 8.85 9.96 -1.23
N LEU A 181 8.59 11.25 -1.12
CA LEU A 181 9.09 12.10 -0.03
C LEU A 181 8.40 11.79 1.30
N ASP A 182 7.12 11.45 1.23
CA ASP A 182 6.29 11.22 2.41
C ASP A 182 6.31 9.77 2.85
N TRP A 183 6.57 9.55 4.14
CA TRP A 183 6.56 8.22 4.72
C TRP A 183 5.20 7.52 4.66
N ASN A 184 4.08 8.23 4.79
CA ASN A 184 2.77 7.61 4.70
C ASN A 184 2.54 7.05 3.30
N SER A 185 2.92 7.79 2.26
CA SER A 185 2.89 7.33 0.87
C SER A 185 3.71 6.06 0.68
N VAL A 186 4.95 6.04 1.19
CA VAL A 186 5.82 4.87 1.10
C VAL A 186 5.25 3.66 1.85
N TYR A 187 4.71 3.86 3.05
CA TYR A 187 4.08 2.77 3.81
C TYR A 187 2.83 2.23 3.12
N MET A 188 1.96 3.09 2.61
CA MET A 188 0.78 2.69 1.84
C MET A 188 1.17 1.85 0.63
N THR A 189 2.07 2.35 -0.20
CA THR A 189 2.60 1.65 -1.38
C THR A 189 3.21 0.31 -0.98
N TYR A 190 4.08 0.28 0.04
CA TYR A 190 4.71 -0.95 0.51
C TYR A 190 3.71 -2.02 0.96
N ILE A 191 2.69 -1.64 1.75
CA ILE A 191 1.65 -2.57 2.22
C ILE A 191 0.87 -3.11 1.02
N GLN A 192 0.38 -2.23 0.16
CA GLN A 192 -0.44 -2.60 -0.98
C GLN A 192 0.30 -3.53 -1.94
N LEU A 193 1.56 -3.23 -2.26
CA LEU A 193 2.38 -4.09 -3.12
C LEU A 193 2.73 -5.42 -2.44
N SER A 194 2.97 -5.42 -1.12
CA SER A 194 3.22 -6.64 -0.34
C SER A 194 2.01 -7.57 -0.35
N LEU A 195 0.83 -7.06 -0.04
CA LEU A 195 -0.40 -7.85 0.03
C LEU A 195 -0.87 -8.36 -1.35
N ASN A 196 -0.47 -7.68 -2.44
CA ASN A 196 -0.71 -8.15 -3.81
C ASN A 196 0.41 -9.06 -4.34
N GLY A 197 1.41 -9.42 -3.53
CA GLY A 197 2.51 -10.32 -3.90
C GLY A 197 3.42 -9.76 -4.99
N LEU A 198 3.55 -8.44 -5.10
CA LEU A 198 4.38 -7.77 -6.11
C LEU A 198 5.83 -7.61 -5.63
N SER A 199 6.79 -7.77 -6.54
CA SER A 199 8.22 -7.56 -6.25
C SER A 199 8.54 -6.08 -6.30
N ALA A 200 8.86 -5.47 -5.14
CA ALA A 200 9.11 -4.04 -5.07
C ALA A 200 10.18 -3.65 -4.04
N VAL A 201 10.88 -2.56 -4.36
CA VAL A 201 11.69 -1.76 -3.44
C VAL A 201 10.98 -0.41 -3.27
N CYS A 202 10.55 -0.11 -2.05
CA CYS A 202 9.90 1.16 -1.70
C CYS A 202 10.87 2.04 -0.93
N ILE A 203 11.04 3.29 -1.36
CA ILE A 203 12.10 4.18 -0.91
C ILE A 203 11.49 5.49 -0.41
N GLN A 204 11.83 5.89 0.82
CA GLN A 204 11.55 7.25 1.26
C GLN A 204 12.74 8.15 0.94
N GLY A 205 12.48 9.20 0.19
CA GLY A 205 13.50 10.19 -0.16
C GLY A 205 13.12 11.06 -1.34
N ASP A 206 13.94 12.07 -1.58
CA ASP A 206 13.78 12.97 -2.71
C ASP A 206 14.33 12.31 -3.99
N SER A 207 13.46 12.01 -4.94
CA SER A 207 13.79 11.38 -6.20
C SER A 207 14.58 12.30 -7.16
N LEU A 208 14.59 13.60 -6.89
CA LEU A 208 15.37 14.57 -7.68
C LEU A 208 16.81 14.71 -7.17
N GLN A 209 17.09 14.22 -5.96
CA GLN A 209 18.42 14.24 -5.39
C GLN A 209 19.13 12.91 -5.64
N ASN A 210 20.30 12.97 -6.27
CA ASN A 210 21.14 11.81 -6.55
C ASN A 210 21.94 11.39 -5.29
N ALA A 211 21.29 11.32 -4.14
CA ALA A 211 21.89 11.03 -2.84
C ALA A 211 21.80 9.53 -2.51
N ARG A 212 22.81 9.01 -1.82
CA ARG A 212 22.78 7.64 -1.29
C ARG A 212 21.67 7.51 -0.26
N VAL A 213 20.66 6.69 -0.56
CA VAL A 213 19.53 6.44 0.35
C VAL A 213 19.97 5.59 1.54
N PRO A 214 19.71 6.02 2.79
CA PRO A 214 19.96 5.21 3.98
C PRO A 214 19.15 3.91 3.96
N LYS A 215 19.72 2.82 4.49
CA LYS A 215 19.03 1.51 4.53
C LYS A 215 17.71 1.53 5.31
N GLU A 216 17.61 2.35 6.33
CA GLU A 216 16.37 2.53 7.10
C GLU A 216 15.23 3.15 6.31
N ASN A 217 15.52 3.84 5.21
CA ASN A 217 14.55 4.44 4.31
C ASN A 217 14.09 3.50 3.18
N ILE A 218 14.55 2.25 3.20
CA ILE A 218 14.24 1.26 2.18
C ILE A 218 13.38 0.14 2.79
N LEU A 219 12.27 -0.17 2.12
CA LEU A 219 11.40 -1.30 2.43
C LEU A 219 11.35 -2.21 1.19
N GLU A 220 11.63 -3.48 1.37
CA GLU A 220 11.51 -4.50 0.31
C GLU A 220 10.32 -5.39 0.61
N THR A 221 9.45 -5.60 -0.39
CA THR A 221 8.27 -6.47 -0.24
C THR A 221 8.68 -7.93 0.00
N PRO A 222 7.81 -8.75 0.62
CA PRO A 222 8.09 -10.17 0.86
C PRO A 222 8.56 -10.90 -0.40
N ARG A 223 7.88 -10.66 -1.52
CA ARG A 223 8.25 -11.25 -2.81
C ARG A 223 9.65 -10.86 -3.28
N ARG A 224 10.03 -9.59 -3.10
CA ARG A 224 11.39 -9.10 -3.43
C ARG A 224 12.45 -9.81 -2.60
N ARG A 225 12.14 -10.12 -1.34
CA ARG A 225 13.02 -10.83 -0.40
C ARG A 225 13.00 -12.36 -0.61
N GLY A 226 12.22 -12.87 -1.56
CA GLY A 226 12.10 -14.30 -1.84
C GLY A 226 11.24 -15.04 -0.80
N ALA A 227 10.47 -14.34 0.02
CA ALA A 227 9.48 -14.96 0.89
C ALA A 227 8.25 -15.36 0.05
N LEU A 228 7.82 -16.61 0.20
CA LEU A 228 6.54 -17.08 -0.34
C LEU A 228 5.44 -16.54 0.59
N ILE A 229 4.46 -15.86 0.02
CA ILE A 229 3.23 -15.45 0.70
C ILE A 229 2.14 -16.41 0.27
#